data_d4850e90af5440c7110ed060f3548c52
#
_entry.id   d4850e90af5440c7110ed060f3548c52
#
_cell.length_a   1.000
_cell.length_b   1.000
_cell.length_c   1.000
_cell.angle_alpha   90.00
_cell.angle_beta   90.00
_cell.angle_gamma   90.00
#
_symmetry.space_group_name_H-M   'P 1'
#
loop_
_entity.id
_entity.type
_entity.pdbx_description
1 polymer ?
#
loop_
_entity_poly.entity_id
_entity_poly.type
_entity_poly.pdbx_seq_one_letter_code
_entity_poly.pdbx_strand_id
1 'polypeptide(L)'
;MHYISHINDRLLLPMTYKKYPFIAGILFFFSACTSSPFLELNSRDNFQLEPSTAFSISLNKDNLPVEMDPILIENLGEAAKNYLEGTGHLFSSDASIIIEVSVASKDKIKVDDFRYYGYPMHRAFLYDTDRINTVPEFYLRISIRDIVKDQTLWTGLTKWRKGSSYSPSDMSSAELLVENLLINL
;
A
#
# COMPACT_ATOMS: atom_id res chain seq x y z
N MET A 1 -70.43 -35.22 -18.87
CA MET A 1 -69.43 -35.34 -19.94
C MET A 1 -68.11 -34.94 -19.32
N HIS A 2 -67.38 -35.87 -18.84
CA HIS A 2 -66.21 -36.57 -19.35
C HIS A 2 -65.26 -35.68 -20.14
N TYR A 3 -64.07 -35.39 -19.61
CA TYR A 3 -62.84 -35.96 -20.11
C TYR A 3 -61.71 -35.75 -19.12
N ILE A 4 -61.09 -36.82 -18.74
CA ILE A 4 -59.82 -37.07 -18.06
C ILE A 4 -58.73 -36.92 -19.10
N SER A 5 -57.59 -36.41 -18.73
CA SER A 5 -56.32 -36.80 -19.34
C SER A 5 -55.16 -36.15 -18.50
N HIS A 6 -54.55 -36.96 -17.68
CA HIS A 6 -53.27 -37.67 -17.91
C HIS A 6 -52.07 -36.78 -18.07
N ILE A 7 -51.25 -36.69 -16.97
CA ILE A 7 -49.91 -37.29 -16.86
C ILE A 7 -48.84 -36.51 -17.63
N ASN A 8 -47.91 -35.96 -16.88
CA ASN A 8 -46.51 -36.33 -17.06
C ASN A 8 -45.69 -36.05 -15.81
N ASP A 9 -45.72 -37.05 -14.91
CA ASP A 9 -44.56 -37.37 -14.07
C ASP A 9 -43.44 -37.82 -15.00
N ARG A 10 -42.41 -37.06 -15.19
CA ARG A 10 -41.09 -37.60 -15.49
C ARG A 10 -40.00 -36.55 -15.34
N LEU A 11 -39.01 -37.00 -14.60
CA LEU A 11 -37.64 -36.63 -14.60
C LEU A 11 -37.19 -35.57 -13.56
N LEU A 12 -37.39 -35.95 -12.31
CA LEU A 12 -36.40 -35.60 -11.29
C LEU A 12 -35.22 -36.56 -11.46
N LEU A 13 -34.24 -36.14 -12.23
CA LEU A 13 -32.94 -36.79 -12.22
C LEU A 13 -32.28 -36.48 -10.87
N PRO A 14 -31.85 -37.50 -10.13
CA PRO A 14 -31.02 -37.26 -8.95
C PRO A 14 -29.66 -36.74 -9.42
N MET A 15 -29.45 -35.46 -9.28
CA MET A 15 -28.10 -34.88 -9.39
C MET A 15 -27.22 -35.53 -8.32
N THR A 16 -26.43 -36.49 -8.74
CA THR A 16 -25.41 -37.14 -7.92
C THR A 16 -24.32 -36.11 -7.58
N TYR A 17 -24.47 -35.46 -6.44
CA TYR A 17 -23.52 -34.54 -5.82
C TYR A 17 -22.20 -35.20 -5.35
N LYS A 18 -21.73 -36.24 -6.01
CA LYS A 18 -20.62 -37.06 -5.53
C LYS A 18 -19.27 -36.74 -6.14
N LYS A 19 -19.14 -35.71 -7.02
CA LYS A 19 -17.86 -35.47 -7.73
C LYS A 19 -17.22 -34.09 -7.57
N TYR A 20 -17.73 -33.20 -6.71
CA TYR A 20 -17.22 -31.85 -6.58
C TYR A 20 -16.51 -31.44 -5.25
N PRO A 21 -16.23 -32.33 -4.27
CA PRO A 21 -15.47 -31.92 -3.09
C PRO A 21 -14.02 -31.58 -3.44
N PHE A 22 -13.50 -32.06 -4.58
CA PHE A 22 -12.11 -31.82 -4.98
C PHE A 22 -11.90 -30.45 -5.61
N ILE A 23 -12.91 -29.88 -6.27
CA ILE A 23 -12.84 -28.55 -6.90
C ILE A 23 -12.99 -27.45 -5.85
N ALA A 24 -13.82 -27.65 -4.82
CA ALA A 24 -13.94 -26.70 -3.72
C ALA A 24 -12.65 -26.58 -2.89
N GLY A 25 -11.88 -27.65 -2.76
CA GLY A 25 -10.59 -27.66 -2.06
C GLY A 25 -9.49 -26.86 -2.78
N ILE A 26 -9.52 -26.79 -4.11
CA ILE A 26 -8.49 -26.08 -4.89
C ILE A 26 -8.68 -24.57 -4.83
N LEU A 27 -9.90 -24.07 -4.66
CA LEU A 27 -10.18 -22.63 -4.56
C LEU A 27 -9.69 -21.98 -3.25
N PHE A 28 -9.43 -22.78 -2.20
CA PHE A 28 -8.90 -22.26 -0.92
C PHE A 28 -7.38 -22.03 -0.89
N PHE A 29 -6.64 -22.56 -1.87
CA PHE A 29 -5.18 -22.43 -1.88
C PHE A 29 -4.65 -21.14 -2.56
N PHE A 30 -5.53 -20.33 -3.15
CA PHE A 30 -5.18 -19.04 -3.73
C PHE A 30 -5.31 -17.87 -2.74
N SER A 31 -5.27 -18.13 -1.42
CA SER A 31 -5.00 -17.08 -0.44
C SER A 31 -3.56 -16.61 -0.65
N ALA A 32 -3.35 -15.83 -1.71
CA ALA A 32 -2.09 -15.17 -1.96
C ALA A 32 -1.70 -14.42 -0.69
N CYS A 33 -0.53 -14.73 -0.14
CA CYS A 33 0.10 -13.90 0.88
C CYS A 33 0.31 -12.50 0.28
N THR A 34 -0.67 -11.63 0.42
CA THR A 34 -0.48 -10.21 0.16
C THR A 34 0.37 -9.69 1.30
N SER A 35 1.66 -9.47 1.02
CA SER A 35 2.51 -8.75 1.97
C SER A 35 1.87 -7.37 2.16
N SER A 36 1.39 -7.07 3.37
CA SER A 36 0.91 -5.73 3.68
C SER A 36 2.07 -4.74 3.64
N PRO A 37 1.84 -3.51 3.15
CA PRO A 37 2.86 -2.47 3.21
C PRO A 37 3.23 -2.19 4.67
N PHE A 38 4.48 -1.78 4.89
CA PHE A 38 4.90 -1.27 6.20
C PHE A 38 4.10 -0.01 6.51
N LEU A 39 3.47 0.01 7.67
CA LEU A 39 2.65 1.14 8.11
C LEU A 39 2.94 1.42 9.59
N GLU A 40 3.27 2.66 9.91
CA GLU A 40 3.44 3.17 11.26
C GLU A 40 2.58 4.41 11.44
N LEU A 41 1.65 4.38 12.40
CA LEU A 41 0.71 5.47 12.67
C LEU A 41 0.89 5.94 14.09
N ASN A 42 0.95 7.27 14.28
CA ASN A 42 0.98 7.90 15.58
C ASN A 42 -0.07 9.02 15.62
N SER A 43 -0.84 9.06 16.68
CA SER A 43 -1.91 10.04 16.88
C SER A 43 -1.82 10.63 18.27
N ARG A 44 -2.00 11.94 18.39
CA ARG A 44 -2.11 12.63 19.67
C ARG A 44 -3.54 12.49 20.18
N ASP A 45 -3.71 12.02 21.42
CA ASP A 45 -5.00 11.98 22.13
C ASP A 45 -6.12 11.30 21.30
N ASN A 46 -5.77 10.28 20.48
CA ASN A 46 -6.68 9.63 19.54
C ASN A 46 -7.33 10.62 18.56
N PHE A 47 -6.55 11.57 18.07
CA PHE A 47 -7.00 12.56 17.10
C PHE A 47 -7.67 11.88 15.90
N GLN A 48 -8.82 12.42 15.52
CA GLN A 48 -9.52 12.10 14.28
C GLN A 48 -9.82 13.42 13.57
N LEU A 49 -9.69 13.43 12.26
CA LEU A 49 -10.03 14.59 11.47
C LEU A 49 -11.56 14.66 11.34
N GLU A 50 -12.17 15.72 11.93
CA GLU A 50 -13.62 15.88 11.87
C GLU A 50 -14.10 16.12 10.44
N PRO A 51 -15.25 15.57 10.04
CA PRO A 51 -15.86 15.85 8.74
C PRO A 51 -16.00 17.36 8.49
N SER A 52 -15.85 17.79 7.26
CA SER A 52 -15.89 19.20 6.82
C SER A 52 -14.77 20.09 7.39
N THR A 53 -13.74 19.51 8.02
CA THR A 53 -12.55 20.28 8.41
C THR A 53 -11.88 20.85 7.17
N ALA A 54 -11.56 22.16 7.22
CA ALA A 54 -10.76 22.78 6.18
C ALA A 54 -9.28 22.42 6.34
N PHE A 55 -8.62 22.06 5.25
CA PHE A 55 -7.20 21.70 5.24
C PHE A 55 -6.45 22.31 4.05
N SER A 56 -5.16 22.45 4.19
CA SER A 56 -4.23 22.79 3.10
C SER A 56 -3.17 21.69 2.94
N ILE A 57 -2.53 21.63 1.78
CA ILE A 57 -1.43 20.70 1.49
C ILE A 57 -0.12 21.46 1.45
N SER A 58 0.88 20.92 2.13
CA SER A 58 2.27 21.39 2.08
C SER A 58 3.19 20.27 1.63
N LEU A 59 3.95 20.50 0.56
CA LEU A 59 4.94 19.55 0.06
C LEU A 59 6.33 19.97 0.52
N ASN A 60 6.99 19.10 1.31
CA ASN A 60 8.36 19.35 1.69
C ASN A 60 9.30 18.89 0.57
N LYS A 61 9.70 19.86 -0.27
CA LYS A 61 10.60 19.65 -1.40
C LYS A 61 12.07 19.89 -1.07
N ASP A 62 12.38 20.48 0.07
CA ASP A 62 13.75 20.96 0.40
C ASP A 62 14.74 19.81 0.64
N ASN A 63 14.24 18.66 1.10
CA ASN A 63 15.04 17.48 1.41
C ASN A 63 14.68 16.28 0.52
N LEU A 64 14.26 16.55 -0.73
CA LEU A 64 13.89 15.47 -1.65
C LEU A 64 15.15 14.65 -2.01
N PRO A 65 15.10 13.30 -1.90
CA PRO A 65 16.19 12.46 -2.37
C PRO A 65 16.49 12.67 -3.85
N VAL A 66 17.79 12.73 -4.22
CA VAL A 66 18.22 12.96 -5.61
C VAL A 66 17.69 11.89 -6.56
N GLU A 67 17.46 10.67 -6.07
CA GLU A 67 16.93 9.55 -6.85
C GLU A 67 15.42 9.59 -7.06
N MET A 68 14.75 10.56 -6.43
CA MET A 68 13.30 10.72 -6.53
C MET A 68 12.93 11.71 -7.61
N ASP A 69 11.97 11.33 -8.45
CA ASP A 69 11.35 12.25 -9.39
C ASP A 69 10.50 13.29 -8.62
N PRO A 70 10.74 14.60 -8.83
CA PRO A 70 9.92 15.66 -8.22
C PRO A 70 8.41 15.54 -8.54
N ILE A 71 8.05 14.99 -9.69
CA ILE A 71 6.64 14.74 -10.07
C ILE A 71 5.98 13.78 -9.07
N LEU A 72 6.73 12.84 -8.52
CA LEU A 72 6.18 11.86 -7.60
C LEU A 72 5.67 12.48 -6.30
N ILE A 73 6.39 13.44 -5.71
CA ILE A 73 5.91 14.12 -4.50
C ILE A 73 4.67 14.97 -4.81
N GLU A 74 4.57 15.53 -6.02
CA GLU A 74 3.38 16.25 -6.46
C GLU A 74 2.19 15.31 -6.59
N ASN A 75 2.37 14.13 -7.19
CA ASN A 75 1.34 13.10 -7.27
C ASN A 75 0.90 12.63 -5.87
N LEU A 76 1.83 12.46 -4.93
CA LEU A 76 1.50 12.08 -3.54
C LEU A 76 0.69 13.17 -2.83
N GLY A 77 1.01 14.44 -3.06
CA GLY A 77 0.25 15.57 -2.53
C GLY A 77 -1.16 15.66 -3.12
N GLU A 78 -1.27 15.50 -4.44
CA GLU A 78 -2.57 15.50 -5.13
C GLU A 78 -3.43 14.29 -4.69
N ALA A 79 -2.82 13.11 -4.53
CA ALA A 79 -3.49 11.94 -3.99
C ALA A 79 -4.02 12.17 -2.59
N ALA A 80 -3.24 12.82 -1.70
CA ALA A 80 -3.67 13.14 -0.35
C ALA A 80 -4.85 14.13 -0.35
N LYS A 81 -4.80 15.14 -1.23
CA LYS A 81 -5.89 16.08 -1.42
C LYS A 81 -7.16 15.38 -1.89
N ASN A 82 -7.08 14.61 -2.96
CA ASN A 82 -8.21 13.89 -3.54
C ASN A 82 -8.86 12.94 -2.53
N TYR A 83 -8.05 12.22 -1.75
CA TYR A 83 -8.55 11.33 -0.72
C TYR A 83 -9.35 12.09 0.35
N LEU A 84 -8.80 13.19 0.88
CA LEU A 84 -9.45 13.98 1.92
C LEU A 84 -10.70 14.69 1.41
N GLU A 85 -10.69 15.22 0.20
CA GLU A 85 -11.90 15.80 -0.42
C GLU A 85 -12.96 14.71 -0.65
N GLY A 86 -12.56 13.52 -1.07
CA GLY A 86 -13.45 12.35 -1.23
C GLY A 86 -14.07 11.86 0.07
N THR A 87 -13.42 12.08 1.20
CA THR A 87 -13.94 11.77 2.56
C THR A 87 -14.71 12.94 3.21
N GLY A 88 -14.91 14.04 2.47
CA GLY A 88 -15.78 15.15 2.87
C GLY A 88 -15.08 16.29 3.57
N HIS A 89 -13.75 16.38 3.51
CA HIS A 89 -12.98 17.52 4.00
C HIS A 89 -12.87 18.61 2.92
N LEU A 90 -12.59 19.84 3.32
CA LEU A 90 -12.61 20.99 2.43
C LEU A 90 -11.18 21.50 2.19
N PHE A 91 -10.71 21.49 0.95
CA PHE A 91 -9.43 22.11 0.62
C PHE A 91 -9.54 23.64 0.65
N SER A 92 -8.62 24.29 1.39
CA SER A 92 -8.49 25.74 1.47
C SER A 92 -7.03 26.12 1.70
N SER A 93 -6.50 27.04 0.89
CA SER A 93 -5.11 27.53 1.03
C SER A 93 -4.84 28.18 2.41
N ASP A 94 -5.87 28.72 3.04
CA ASP A 94 -5.76 29.49 4.30
C ASP A 94 -6.19 28.66 5.52
N ALA A 95 -6.30 27.32 5.34
CA ALA A 95 -6.71 26.44 6.44
C ALA A 95 -5.66 26.39 7.56
N SER A 96 -6.15 26.31 8.79
CA SER A 96 -5.29 26.14 9.98
C SER A 96 -4.73 24.74 10.13
N ILE A 97 -5.37 23.74 9.51
CA ILE A 97 -4.87 22.38 9.46
C ILE A 97 -4.06 22.19 8.19
N ILE A 98 -2.80 21.82 8.35
CA ILE A 98 -1.89 21.55 7.23
C ILE A 98 -1.58 20.06 7.18
N ILE A 99 -1.76 19.48 5.99
CA ILE A 99 -1.31 18.15 5.66
C ILE A 99 0.07 18.26 5.00
N GLU A 100 1.11 17.93 5.74
CA GLU A 100 2.47 17.98 5.26
C GLU A 100 2.87 16.62 4.68
N VAL A 101 3.27 16.61 3.41
CA VAL A 101 3.76 15.42 2.69
C VAL A 101 5.27 15.55 2.52
N SER A 102 6.00 14.58 3.04
CA SER A 102 7.46 14.54 2.95
C SER A 102 7.96 13.16 2.57
N VAL A 103 9.06 13.11 1.81
CA VAL A 103 9.72 11.87 1.43
C VAL A 103 11.20 11.95 1.79
N ALA A 104 11.70 10.88 2.38
CA ALA A 104 13.11 10.69 2.68
C ALA A 104 13.61 9.39 2.07
N SER A 105 14.92 9.24 1.87
CA SER A 105 15.54 7.97 1.49
C SER A 105 16.55 7.52 2.53
N LYS A 106 16.73 6.21 2.62
CA LYS A 106 17.79 5.58 3.41
C LYS A 106 18.37 4.43 2.62
N ASP A 107 19.68 4.40 2.52
CA ASP A 107 20.39 3.30 1.91
C ASP A 107 20.29 2.04 2.79
N LYS A 108 19.81 0.96 2.19
CA LYS A 108 19.84 -0.36 2.81
C LYS A 108 20.93 -1.20 2.17
N ILE A 109 21.91 -1.56 2.98
CA ILE A 109 22.97 -2.46 2.57
C ILE A 109 22.40 -3.89 2.55
N LYS A 110 22.43 -4.54 1.40
CA LYS A 110 22.20 -5.98 1.24
C LYS A 110 23.55 -6.64 1.06
N VAL A 111 23.87 -7.54 1.97
CA VAL A 111 24.97 -8.48 1.80
C VAL A 111 24.36 -9.76 1.23
N ASP A 112 24.56 -10.02 -0.05
CA ASP A 112 24.12 -11.27 -0.64
C ASP A 112 25.19 -12.33 -0.34
N ASP A 113 24.97 -13.12 0.72
CA ASP A 113 25.77 -14.31 1.05
C ASP A 113 25.52 -15.38 -0.03
N PHE A 114 26.28 -15.34 -1.10
CA PHE A 114 26.33 -16.43 -2.05
C PHE A 114 27.15 -17.59 -1.48
N ARG A 115 26.56 -18.34 -0.54
CA ARG A 115 27.07 -19.66 -0.18
C ARG A 115 26.70 -20.63 -1.30
N TYR A 116 27.58 -20.74 -2.27
CA TYR A 116 27.45 -21.78 -3.29
C TYR A 116 27.73 -23.15 -2.61
N TYR A 117 26.69 -23.89 -2.30
CA TYR A 117 26.80 -25.31 -1.96
C TYR A 117 27.10 -26.08 -3.27
N GLY A 118 28.32 -25.96 -3.74
CA GLY A 118 28.85 -26.69 -4.88
C GLY A 118 29.66 -27.90 -4.43
N TYR A 119 29.39 -29.01 -5.03
CA TYR A 119 30.04 -30.31 -4.88
C TYR A 119 31.56 -30.25 -4.62
N PRO A 120 32.11 -31.19 -3.80
CA PRO A 120 33.52 -31.20 -3.42
C PRO A 120 34.38 -31.81 -4.53
N MET A 121 34.63 -31.11 -5.61
CA MET A 121 35.71 -31.46 -6.53
C MET A 121 36.24 -30.20 -7.22
N HIS A 122 37.56 -30.05 -7.02
CA HIS A 122 38.47 -29.07 -7.63
C HIS A 122 38.45 -27.66 -6.98
N ARG A 123 39.57 -27.40 -6.32
CA ARG A 123 40.16 -26.10 -5.93
C ARG A 123 39.41 -24.89 -6.51
N ALA A 124 38.27 -24.59 -5.91
CA ALA A 124 37.63 -23.34 -6.14
C ALA A 124 38.46 -22.27 -5.42
N PHE A 125 39.07 -21.41 -6.19
CA PHE A 125 39.45 -20.09 -5.72
C PHE A 125 38.17 -19.46 -5.23
N LEU A 126 38.02 -19.43 -3.94
CA LEU A 126 36.96 -18.69 -3.24
C LEU A 126 37.22 -17.22 -3.49
N TYR A 127 36.74 -16.71 -4.60
CA TYR A 127 36.48 -15.28 -4.70
C TYR A 127 35.22 -15.06 -3.87
N ASP A 128 35.44 -14.79 -2.61
CA ASP A 128 34.45 -14.27 -1.70
C ASP A 128 34.15 -12.82 -2.15
N THR A 129 33.40 -12.70 -3.23
CA THR A 129 32.88 -11.42 -3.67
C THR A 129 31.55 -11.22 -2.97
N ASP A 130 31.61 -10.83 -1.72
CA ASP A 130 30.48 -10.19 -1.04
C ASP A 130 30.01 -9.02 -1.90
N ARG A 131 28.99 -9.24 -2.72
CA ARG A 131 28.36 -8.16 -3.47
C ARG A 131 27.52 -7.35 -2.48
N ILE A 132 28.12 -6.27 -2.04
CA ILE A 132 27.41 -5.25 -1.29
C ILE A 132 26.52 -4.50 -2.29
N ASN A 133 25.23 -4.82 -2.31
CA ASN A 133 24.25 -4.09 -3.09
C ASN A 133 23.54 -3.08 -2.19
N THR A 134 23.71 -1.81 -2.49
CA THR A 134 22.96 -0.73 -1.83
C THR A 134 21.66 -0.51 -2.60
N VAL A 135 20.54 -0.71 -1.92
CA VAL A 135 19.21 -0.44 -2.49
C VAL A 135 18.56 0.68 -1.71
N PRO A 136 18.21 1.81 -2.35
CA PRO A 136 17.51 2.90 -1.67
C PRO A 136 16.12 2.44 -1.23
N GLU A 137 15.80 2.69 0.03
CA GLU A 137 14.47 2.53 0.62
C GLU A 137 13.91 3.93 0.87
N PHE A 138 12.72 4.20 0.32
CA PHE A 138 12.05 5.49 0.43
C PHE A 138 11.00 5.43 1.54
N TYR A 139 10.81 6.55 2.23
CA TYR A 139 9.87 6.72 3.34
C TYR A 139 8.95 7.88 3.03
N LEU A 140 7.65 7.62 2.90
CA LEU A 140 6.61 8.65 2.85
C LEU A 140 6.14 8.91 4.27
N ARG A 141 6.20 10.16 4.69
CA ARG A 141 5.54 10.64 5.91
C ARG A 141 4.47 11.65 5.52
N ILE A 142 3.28 11.42 6.04
CA ILE A 142 2.19 12.41 6.04
C ILE A 142 1.98 12.84 7.47
N SER A 143 1.99 14.15 7.71
CA SER A 143 1.79 14.74 9.04
C SER A 143 0.64 15.71 8.99
N ILE A 144 -0.25 15.67 9.98
CA ILE A 144 -1.34 16.63 10.15
C ILE A 144 -0.94 17.58 11.28
N ARG A 145 -0.86 18.86 10.95
CA ARG A 145 -0.44 19.92 11.88
C ARG A 145 -1.53 20.98 12.03
N ASP A 146 -1.75 21.40 13.25
CA ASP A 146 -2.50 22.61 13.58
C ASP A 146 -1.49 23.77 13.72
N ILE A 147 -1.51 24.71 12.77
CA ILE A 147 -0.56 25.84 12.76
C ILE A 147 -0.89 26.88 13.81
N VAL A 148 -2.15 26.97 14.24
CA VAL A 148 -2.57 27.93 15.29
C VAL A 148 -2.04 27.49 16.65
N LYS A 149 -2.07 26.18 16.91
CA LYS A 149 -1.56 25.60 18.15
C LYS A 149 -0.09 25.19 18.06
N ASP A 150 0.52 25.28 16.88
CA ASP A 150 1.86 24.79 16.57
C ASP A 150 2.07 23.32 17.04
N GLN A 151 1.13 22.47 16.68
CA GLN A 151 1.13 21.07 17.13
C GLN A 151 0.95 20.10 15.96
N THR A 152 1.71 19.00 16.00
CA THR A 152 1.43 17.84 15.16
C THR A 152 0.39 16.98 15.86
N LEU A 153 -0.71 16.72 15.17
CA LEU A 153 -1.86 15.99 15.67
C LEU A 153 -1.82 14.52 15.31
N TRP A 154 -1.32 14.23 14.10
CA TRP A 154 -1.24 12.88 13.58
C TRP A 154 -0.06 12.72 12.62
N THR A 155 0.53 11.53 12.56
CA THR A 155 1.56 11.17 11.58
C THR A 155 1.37 9.75 11.11
N GLY A 156 1.49 9.56 9.80
CA GLY A 156 1.57 8.26 9.16
C GLY A 156 2.89 8.11 8.41
N LEU A 157 3.51 6.94 8.52
CA LEU A 157 4.75 6.59 7.84
C LEU A 157 4.57 5.27 7.10
N THR A 158 4.93 5.27 5.83
CA THR A 158 5.06 4.06 5.03
C THR A 158 6.37 4.05 4.26
N LYS A 159 6.76 2.92 3.72
CA LYS A 159 8.01 2.79 2.97
C LYS A 159 7.88 1.86 1.78
N TRP A 160 8.68 2.12 0.76
CA TRP A 160 8.82 1.26 -0.40
C TRP A 160 10.25 1.23 -0.91
N ARG A 161 10.52 0.34 -1.86
CA ARG A 161 11.76 0.27 -2.63
C ARG A 161 11.44 0.55 -4.09
N LYS A 162 12.39 1.14 -4.79
CA LYS A 162 12.27 1.35 -6.23
C LYS A 162 12.02 0.02 -6.94
N GLY A 163 10.95 -0.04 -7.75
CA GLY A 163 10.57 -1.25 -8.49
C GLY A 163 9.84 -2.32 -7.66
N SER A 164 9.49 -2.05 -6.39
CA SER A 164 8.56 -2.90 -5.65
C SER A 164 7.12 -2.67 -6.12
N SER A 165 6.22 -3.63 -5.83
CA SER A 165 4.79 -3.51 -6.13
C SER A 165 4.10 -2.32 -5.44
N TYR A 166 4.72 -1.78 -4.40
CA TYR A 166 4.25 -0.60 -3.66
C TYR A 166 4.98 0.69 -4.06
N SER A 167 5.86 0.62 -5.07
CA SER A 167 6.56 1.82 -5.55
C SER A 167 5.57 2.69 -6.32
N PRO A 168 5.27 3.91 -5.84
CA PRO A 168 4.43 4.82 -6.60
C PRO A 168 5.18 5.25 -7.86
N SER A 169 4.71 4.80 -9.02
CA SER A 169 5.29 5.13 -10.33
C SER A 169 4.43 6.10 -11.13
N ASP A 170 3.17 6.21 -10.77
CA ASP A 170 2.15 7.03 -11.41
C ASP A 170 1.12 7.50 -10.38
N MET A 171 0.14 8.27 -10.82
CA MET A 171 -0.92 8.82 -9.95
C MET A 171 -1.73 7.71 -9.28
N SER A 172 -2.09 6.64 -9.99
CA SER A 172 -2.90 5.56 -9.43
C SER A 172 -2.19 4.82 -8.29
N SER A 173 -0.89 4.53 -8.45
CA SER A 173 -0.09 3.91 -7.40
C SER A 173 0.18 4.85 -6.22
N ALA A 174 0.27 6.17 -6.46
CA ALA A 174 0.35 7.17 -5.42
C ALA A 174 -0.96 7.24 -4.61
N GLU A 175 -2.12 7.21 -5.28
CA GLU A 175 -3.44 7.15 -4.63
C GLU A 175 -3.57 5.93 -3.71
N LEU A 176 -3.23 4.74 -4.20
CA LEU A 176 -3.26 3.51 -3.39
C LEU A 176 -2.35 3.59 -2.15
N LEU A 177 -1.15 4.16 -2.30
CA LEU A 177 -0.21 4.30 -1.20
C LEU A 177 -0.74 5.27 -0.13
N VAL A 178 -1.28 6.40 -0.56
CA VAL A 178 -1.84 7.44 0.31
C VAL A 178 -3.13 6.95 0.98
N GLU A 179 -4.04 6.29 0.24
CA GLU A 179 -5.24 5.70 0.78
C GLU A 179 -4.93 4.71 1.91
N ASN A 180 -3.99 3.78 1.69
CA ASN A 180 -3.55 2.83 2.72
C ASN A 180 -3.02 3.54 3.99
N LEU A 181 -2.43 4.72 3.84
CA LEU A 181 -1.90 5.49 4.96
C LEU A 181 -3.01 6.24 5.71
N LEU A 182 -3.96 6.84 4.99
CA LEU A 182 -4.99 7.72 5.54
C LEU A 182 -6.30 7.00 5.93
N ILE A 183 -6.50 5.73 5.56
CA ILE A 183 -7.74 4.97 5.82
C ILE A 183 -8.08 4.85 7.32
N ASN A 184 -7.09 5.05 8.20
CA ASN A 184 -7.28 4.99 9.65
C ASN A 184 -7.24 6.39 10.31
N LEU A 185 -7.42 7.45 9.53
CA LEU A 185 -7.53 8.82 9.99
C LEU A 185 -8.97 9.14 10.39
#